data_b16cbe5c11a85b7ea1ba8b2ce79d7d5f
#
_entry.id   b16cbe5c11a85b7ea1ba8b2ce79d7d5f
#
_cell.length_a   1.000
_cell.length_b   1.000
_cell.length_c   1.000
_cell.angle_alpha   90.00
_cell.angle_beta   90.00
_cell.angle_gamma   90.00
#
_symmetry.space_group_name_H-M   'P 1'
#
loop_
_entity.id
_entity.type
_entity.pdbx_description
1 polymer ?
#
loop_
_entity_poly.entity_id
_entity_poly.type
_entity_poly.pdbx_seq_one_letter_code
_entity_poly.pdbx_strand_id
1 'polypeptide(L)'
;VWLLVADGDARSILKTETQQDKISAVSITRMILNQRKVSQQTGVNLLNFTSQLMDKTISPTALMIRNIEQDGEKKLALCGLAVFKDDVMVGQLDNYLTEGFIFGAGDVTGGIVNITAEKGTASLNVVKSQCKLTPILSGDGSITADMKIKTQLDIGEIHGFQDMNLMQVEPVLKDYATRDIEMKVQSCFAETQRLNADIYGIGAAVHRSDQKEWKSMEDIWHQIYPKIKLSLDVQVEIRGTGKISDSLTMKEGQS
;
A
#
# COMPACT_ATOMS: atom_id res chain seq x y z
N VAL A 1 8.79 12.44 16.84
CA VAL A 1 8.86 11.07 17.34
C VAL A 1 8.01 10.18 16.44
N TRP A 2 8.57 9.05 15.95
CA TRP A 2 7.85 8.04 15.17
C TRP A 2 7.09 7.09 16.10
N LEU A 3 5.92 6.67 15.67
CA LEU A 3 5.13 5.65 16.34
C LEU A 3 5.23 4.33 15.56
N LEU A 4 5.57 3.25 16.26
CA LEU A 4 5.55 1.90 15.73
C LEU A 4 4.89 0.96 16.73
N VAL A 5 4.30 -0.09 16.21
CA VAL A 5 3.78 -1.21 17.00
C VAL A 5 4.73 -2.40 16.84
N ALA A 6 5.21 -2.93 17.94
CA ALA A 6 6.04 -4.15 17.94
C ALA A 6 5.15 -5.38 17.73
N ASP A 7 5.50 -6.20 16.73
CA ASP A 7 4.95 -7.54 16.61
C ASP A 7 5.75 -8.46 17.56
N GLY A 8 5.26 -8.60 18.78
CA GLY A 8 5.91 -9.26 19.89
C GLY A 8 6.45 -8.30 20.96
N ASP A 9 7.62 -8.60 21.54
CA ASP A 9 8.18 -7.82 22.63
C ASP A 9 8.97 -6.60 22.15
N ALA A 10 8.48 -5.39 22.48
CA ALA A 10 9.13 -4.13 22.12
C ALA A 10 10.56 -3.99 22.69
N ARG A 11 10.84 -4.59 23.86
CA ARG A 11 12.18 -4.56 24.44
C ARG A 11 13.16 -5.36 23.58
N SER A 12 12.72 -6.47 22.98
CA SER A 12 13.56 -7.28 22.08
C SER A 12 13.90 -6.50 20.82
N ILE A 13 12.93 -5.75 20.26
CA ILE A 13 13.14 -4.86 19.11
C ILE A 13 14.24 -3.83 19.40
N LEU A 14 14.14 -3.14 20.55
CA LEU A 14 15.09 -2.11 20.94
C LEU A 14 16.50 -2.65 21.27
N LYS A 15 16.61 -3.93 21.62
CA LYS A 15 17.90 -4.61 21.93
C LYS A 15 18.57 -5.22 20.70
N THR A 16 17.86 -5.31 19.56
CA THR A 16 18.42 -5.91 18.35
C THR A 16 19.45 -4.97 17.73
N GLU A 17 20.70 -5.35 17.79
CA GLU A 17 21.79 -4.67 17.07
C GLU A 17 21.72 -5.04 15.60
N THR A 18 21.91 -4.08 14.72
CA THR A 18 22.00 -4.31 13.29
C THR A 18 23.45 -4.12 12.82
N GLN A 19 23.85 -4.82 11.76
CA GLN A 19 25.24 -4.68 11.23
C GLN A 19 25.61 -3.24 10.87
N GLN A 20 24.62 -2.43 10.48
CA GLN A 20 24.85 -1.06 10.03
C GLN A 20 24.80 -0.03 11.16
N ASP A 21 24.03 -0.30 12.22
CA ASP A 21 23.84 0.62 13.32
C ASP A 21 23.83 -0.13 14.65
N LYS A 22 24.73 0.24 15.55
CA LYS A 22 24.76 -0.26 16.94
C LYS A 22 23.56 0.23 17.77
N ILE A 23 22.83 1.23 17.28
CA ILE A 23 21.66 1.81 17.93
C ILE A 23 20.43 1.50 17.09
N SER A 24 19.59 0.61 17.57
CA SER A 24 18.34 0.14 16.91
C SER A 24 17.45 1.33 16.47
N ALA A 25 17.35 2.38 17.28
CA ALA A 25 16.54 3.56 16.96
C ALA A 25 16.99 4.28 15.68
N VAL A 26 18.29 4.30 15.36
CA VAL A 26 18.82 4.89 14.12
C VAL A 26 18.44 4.03 12.92
N SER A 27 18.61 2.72 13.03
CA SER A 27 18.20 1.76 12.00
C SER A 27 16.70 1.84 11.71
N ILE A 28 15.87 1.84 12.76
CA ILE A 28 14.42 1.98 12.66
C ILE A 28 14.05 3.30 11.96
N THR A 29 14.66 4.41 12.37
CA THR A 29 14.39 5.72 11.73
C THR A 29 14.70 5.69 10.24
N ARG A 30 15.82 5.08 9.85
CA ARG A 30 16.20 4.91 8.43
C ARG A 30 15.20 4.07 7.66
N MET A 31 14.71 2.98 8.26
CA MET A 31 13.68 2.11 7.66
C MET A 31 12.38 2.89 7.41
N ILE A 32 11.92 3.66 8.40
CA ILE A 32 10.71 4.50 8.26
C ILE A 32 10.88 5.55 7.17
N LEU A 33 12.03 6.24 7.13
CA LEU A 33 12.29 7.26 6.11
C LEU A 33 12.34 6.67 4.70
N ASN A 34 12.86 5.45 4.54
CA ASN A 34 12.84 4.74 3.27
C ASN A 34 11.41 4.34 2.88
N GLN A 35 10.61 3.84 3.82
CA GLN A 35 9.21 3.52 3.57
C GLN A 35 8.39 4.77 3.18
N ARG A 36 8.64 5.91 3.81
CA ARG A 36 7.99 7.18 3.44
C ARG A 36 8.36 7.70 2.06
N LYS A 37 9.51 7.31 1.51
CA LYS A 37 9.84 7.60 0.10
C LYS A 37 8.91 6.83 -0.85
N VAL A 38 8.40 5.69 -0.42
CA VAL A 38 7.43 4.90 -1.18
C VAL A 38 6.02 5.48 -1.01
N SER A 39 5.60 5.71 0.24
CA SER A 39 4.29 6.32 0.52
C SER A 39 4.34 7.19 1.77
N GLN A 40 3.78 8.40 1.67
CA GLN A 40 3.65 9.29 2.83
C GLN A 40 2.60 8.79 3.84
N GLN A 41 1.70 7.91 3.41
CA GLN A 41 0.60 7.39 4.24
C GLN A 41 1.06 6.40 5.31
N THR A 42 2.21 5.73 5.12
CA THR A 42 2.64 4.63 5.99
C THR A 42 3.46 5.08 7.20
N GLY A 43 4.24 6.14 7.10
CA GLY A 43 5.08 6.60 8.21
C GLY A 43 4.37 7.60 9.12
N VAL A 44 3.70 7.12 10.17
CA VAL A 44 2.93 7.97 11.08
C VAL A 44 3.79 8.40 12.28
N ASN A 45 3.87 9.69 12.54
CA ASN A 45 4.44 10.20 13.78
C ASN A 45 3.36 10.28 14.88
N LEU A 46 3.81 10.42 16.14
CA LEU A 46 2.91 10.45 17.28
C LEU A 46 1.84 11.57 17.19
N LEU A 47 2.21 12.74 16.66
CA LEU A 47 1.27 13.86 16.49
C LEU A 47 0.17 13.52 15.48
N ASN A 48 0.54 12.96 14.32
CA ASN A 48 -0.43 12.57 13.31
C ASN A 48 -1.34 11.44 13.81
N PHE A 49 -0.77 10.46 14.53
CA PHE A 49 -1.56 9.40 15.13
C PHE A 49 -2.58 9.93 16.14
N THR A 50 -2.14 10.83 17.03
CA THR A 50 -3.04 11.46 18.01
C THR A 50 -4.13 12.29 17.32
N SER A 51 -3.79 13.00 16.24
CA SER A 51 -4.78 13.71 15.43
C SER A 51 -5.82 12.78 14.81
N GLN A 52 -5.38 11.63 14.28
CA GLN A 52 -6.29 10.62 13.73
C GLN A 52 -7.17 9.98 14.81
N LEU A 53 -6.66 9.76 16.04
CA LEU A 53 -7.46 9.27 17.16
C LEU A 53 -8.61 10.22 17.54
N MET A 54 -8.42 11.51 17.32
CA MET A 54 -9.46 12.54 17.64
C MET A 54 -10.40 12.77 16.44
N ASP A 55 -10.10 12.23 15.28
CA ASP A 55 -10.84 12.42 14.05
C ASP A 55 -11.80 11.24 13.82
N LYS A 56 -13.10 11.48 13.95
CA LYS A 56 -14.13 10.45 13.72
C LYS A 56 -14.30 10.04 12.25
N THR A 57 -13.62 10.71 11.33
CA THR A 57 -13.77 10.49 9.88
C THR A 57 -12.76 9.49 9.31
N ILE A 58 -11.78 9.05 10.10
CA ILE A 58 -10.72 8.13 9.69
C ILE A 58 -10.25 7.26 10.86
N SER A 59 -9.91 6.03 10.58
CA SER A 59 -9.31 5.11 11.56
C SER A 59 -7.79 5.20 11.53
N PRO A 60 -7.13 5.30 12.71
CA PRO A 60 -5.68 5.41 12.78
C PRO A 60 -4.95 4.14 12.33
N THR A 61 -3.74 4.32 11.79
CA THR A 61 -2.82 3.23 11.49
C THR A 61 -1.42 3.54 12.01
N ALA A 62 -0.64 2.50 12.29
CA ALA A 62 0.78 2.65 12.64
C ALA A 62 1.60 1.52 12.01
N LEU A 63 2.85 1.82 11.60
CA LEU A 63 3.76 0.81 11.08
C LEU A 63 4.05 -0.25 12.15
N MET A 64 4.08 -1.52 11.72
CA MET A 64 4.49 -2.63 12.57
C MET A 64 5.94 -3.05 12.28
N ILE A 65 6.64 -3.46 13.32
CA ILE A 65 8.04 -3.89 13.26
C ILE A 65 8.23 -5.18 14.04
N ARG A 66 9.04 -6.09 13.50
CA ARG A 66 9.40 -7.35 14.16
C ARG A 66 10.86 -7.72 13.98
N ASN A 67 11.31 -8.62 14.83
CA ASN A 67 12.56 -9.33 14.61
C ASN A 67 12.34 -10.44 13.58
N ILE A 68 13.25 -10.55 12.63
CA ILE A 68 13.36 -11.68 11.71
C ILE A 68 14.75 -12.32 11.86
N GLU A 69 14.85 -13.58 11.51
CA GLU A 69 16.13 -14.26 11.36
C GLU A 69 16.41 -14.39 9.85
N GLN A 70 17.52 -13.86 9.41
CA GLN A 70 17.96 -13.94 8.02
C GLN A 70 19.47 -14.17 8.00
N ASP A 71 19.91 -15.22 7.29
CA ASP A 71 21.33 -15.62 7.21
C ASP A 71 21.97 -15.93 8.57
N GLY A 72 21.18 -16.44 9.54
CA GLY A 72 21.63 -16.72 10.89
C GLY A 72 21.77 -15.48 11.79
N GLU A 73 21.35 -14.32 11.32
CA GLU A 73 21.40 -13.06 12.06
C GLU A 73 20.01 -12.53 12.36
N LYS A 74 19.86 -11.91 13.54
CA LYS A 74 18.63 -11.17 13.88
C LYS A 74 18.65 -9.83 13.18
N LYS A 75 17.59 -9.54 12.43
CA LYS A 75 17.39 -8.28 11.74
C LYS A 75 16.02 -7.71 12.10
N LEU A 76 15.89 -6.40 12.00
CA LEU A 76 14.61 -5.73 12.11
C LEU A 76 13.94 -5.65 10.73
N ALA A 77 12.63 -5.89 10.68
CA ALA A 77 11.83 -5.75 9.46
C ALA A 77 10.51 -5.05 9.77
N LEU A 78 10.08 -4.15 8.89
CA LEU A 78 8.71 -3.68 8.86
C LEU A 78 7.82 -4.82 8.35
N CYS A 79 6.68 -5.05 9.00
CA CYS A 79 5.85 -6.24 8.73
C CYS A 79 4.37 -5.91 8.51
N GLY A 80 4.08 -4.67 8.13
CA GLY A 80 2.72 -4.26 7.82
C GLY A 80 2.24 -3.07 8.65
N LEU A 81 0.92 -2.97 8.83
CA LEU A 81 0.26 -1.89 9.57
C LEU A 81 -0.62 -2.45 10.68
N ALA A 82 -0.53 -1.88 11.87
CA ALA A 82 -1.53 -1.98 12.91
C ALA A 82 -2.70 -1.06 12.57
N VAL A 83 -3.92 -1.57 12.73
CA VAL A 83 -5.17 -0.83 12.48
C VAL A 83 -5.87 -0.59 13.80
N PHE A 84 -6.28 0.64 14.03
CA PHE A 84 -6.97 1.04 15.24
C PHE A 84 -8.39 1.49 14.93
N LYS A 85 -9.25 1.28 15.89
CA LYS A 85 -10.58 1.89 15.96
C LYS A 85 -10.66 2.58 17.31
N ASP A 86 -10.84 3.88 17.26
CA ASP A 86 -10.65 4.71 18.43
C ASP A 86 -9.23 4.46 19.02
N ASP A 87 -9.12 4.19 20.31
CA ASP A 87 -7.85 3.91 21.00
C ASP A 87 -7.47 2.41 21.07
N VAL A 88 -8.26 1.53 20.42
CA VAL A 88 -8.05 0.07 20.47
C VAL A 88 -7.47 -0.44 19.14
N MET A 89 -6.39 -1.21 19.21
CA MET A 89 -5.92 -1.96 18.05
C MET A 89 -6.89 -3.10 17.74
N VAL A 90 -7.53 -3.04 16.56
CA VAL A 90 -8.56 -4.02 16.14
C VAL A 90 -8.06 -5.06 15.15
N GLY A 91 -6.88 -4.88 14.59
CA GLY A 91 -6.27 -5.83 13.67
C GLY A 91 -4.96 -5.34 13.11
N GLN A 92 -4.44 -6.14 12.17
CA GLN A 92 -3.21 -5.82 11.45
C GLN A 92 -3.35 -6.17 9.97
N LEU A 93 -2.69 -5.41 9.13
CA LEU A 93 -2.51 -5.68 7.71
C LEU A 93 -1.10 -6.23 7.53
N ASP A 94 -0.97 -7.37 6.88
CA ASP A 94 0.32 -7.89 6.44
C ASP A 94 0.91 -7.03 5.31
N ASN A 95 2.05 -7.44 4.77
CA ASN A 95 2.69 -6.70 3.68
C ASN A 95 1.83 -6.64 2.42
N TYR A 96 1.11 -7.72 2.08
CA TYR A 96 0.24 -7.78 0.91
C TYR A 96 -0.93 -6.80 1.02
N LEU A 97 -1.63 -6.80 2.15
CA LEU A 97 -2.73 -5.88 2.43
C LEU A 97 -2.24 -4.44 2.58
N THR A 98 -1.03 -4.25 3.15
CA THR A 98 -0.41 -2.93 3.27
C THR A 98 -0.11 -2.33 1.90
N GLU A 99 0.34 -3.11 0.92
CA GLU A 99 0.50 -2.64 -0.46
C GLU A 99 -0.85 -2.21 -1.05
N GLY A 100 -1.92 -2.96 -0.80
CA GLY A 100 -3.29 -2.56 -1.19
C GLY A 100 -3.73 -1.23 -0.56
N PHE A 101 -3.42 -1.02 0.73
CA PHE A 101 -3.65 0.26 1.40
C PHE A 101 -2.85 1.39 0.73
N ILE A 102 -1.57 1.17 0.46
CA ILE A 102 -0.68 2.17 -0.15
C ILE A 102 -1.21 2.63 -1.50
N PHE A 103 -1.63 1.70 -2.38
CA PHE A 103 -2.18 2.05 -3.69
C PHE A 103 -3.54 2.76 -3.60
N GLY A 104 -4.38 2.38 -2.65
CA GLY A 104 -5.72 2.94 -2.49
C GLY A 104 -5.79 4.23 -1.66
N ALA A 105 -4.76 4.55 -0.87
CA ALA A 105 -4.79 5.68 0.06
C ALA A 105 -4.22 6.99 -0.50
N GLY A 106 -3.60 6.99 -1.69
CA GLY A 106 -3.13 8.26 -2.26
C GLY A 106 -1.88 8.16 -3.14
N ASP A 107 -0.97 9.12 -2.97
CA ASP A 107 0.22 9.24 -3.80
C ASP A 107 1.34 8.29 -3.36
N VAL A 108 1.85 7.51 -4.31
CA VAL A 108 2.96 6.57 -4.16
C VAL A 108 4.09 6.95 -5.11
N THR A 109 5.31 7.00 -4.61
CA THR A 109 6.51 7.25 -5.41
C THR A 109 7.59 6.25 -5.02
N GLY A 110 7.71 5.17 -5.77
CA GLY A 110 8.65 4.08 -5.47
C GLY A 110 7.94 2.79 -5.05
N GLY A 111 8.74 1.75 -4.82
CA GLY A 111 8.26 0.38 -4.61
C GLY A 111 8.40 -0.48 -5.85
N ILE A 112 8.16 -1.76 -5.71
CA ILE A 112 8.31 -2.76 -6.76
C ILE A 112 7.03 -3.59 -6.82
N VAL A 113 6.49 -3.75 -8.03
CA VAL A 113 5.42 -4.72 -8.33
C VAL A 113 6.06 -5.93 -8.98
N ASN A 114 6.00 -7.07 -8.32
CA ASN A 114 6.54 -8.33 -8.85
C ASN A 114 5.45 -9.09 -9.58
N ILE A 115 5.71 -9.44 -10.83
CA ILE A 115 4.82 -10.18 -11.71
C ILE A 115 5.33 -11.59 -11.90
N THR A 116 4.44 -12.55 -11.72
CA THR A 116 4.65 -13.95 -12.12
C THR A 116 3.59 -14.31 -13.14
N ALA A 117 3.99 -14.38 -14.41
CA ALA A 117 3.16 -14.78 -15.51
C ALA A 117 3.52 -16.22 -15.97
N GLU A 118 2.68 -16.84 -16.80
CA GLU A 118 2.93 -18.18 -17.31
C GLU A 118 4.26 -18.32 -18.07
N LYS A 119 4.69 -17.26 -18.77
CA LYS A 119 5.89 -17.27 -19.63
C LYS A 119 7.12 -16.70 -18.97
N GLY A 120 7.01 -16.14 -17.75
CA GLY A 120 8.18 -15.55 -17.09
C GLY A 120 7.79 -14.67 -15.90
N THR A 121 8.79 -14.02 -15.34
CA THR A 121 8.67 -13.11 -14.22
C THR A 121 9.18 -11.72 -14.58
N ALA A 122 8.66 -10.69 -13.92
CA ALA A 122 9.18 -9.33 -14.06
C ALA A 122 9.09 -8.58 -12.72
N SER A 123 10.04 -7.68 -12.50
CA SER A 123 10.00 -6.69 -11.43
C SER A 123 9.78 -5.31 -12.04
N LEU A 124 8.67 -4.67 -11.68
CA LEU A 124 8.28 -3.37 -12.19
C LEU A 124 8.46 -2.31 -11.11
N ASN A 125 9.26 -1.28 -11.39
CA ASN A 125 9.48 -0.18 -10.47
C ASN A 125 8.33 0.82 -10.55
N VAL A 126 7.70 1.12 -9.42
CA VAL A 126 6.67 2.17 -9.35
C VAL A 126 7.34 3.53 -9.49
N VAL A 127 7.05 4.22 -10.57
CA VAL A 127 7.50 5.61 -10.79
C VAL A 127 6.56 6.56 -10.04
N LYS A 128 5.27 6.35 -10.23
CA LYS A 128 4.22 7.12 -9.57
C LYS A 128 2.91 6.35 -9.60
N SER A 129 2.17 6.38 -8.50
CA SER A 129 0.78 5.96 -8.46
C SER A 129 -0.05 7.00 -7.72
N GLN A 130 -1.26 7.25 -8.19
CA GLN A 130 -2.19 8.20 -7.59
C GLN A 130 -3.56 7.57 -7.50
N CYS A 131 -4.21 7.70 -6.36
CA CYS A 131 -5.59 7.29 -6.16
C CYS A 131 -6.48 8.51 -5.93
N LYS A 132 -7.58 8.58 -6.67
CA LYS A 132 -8.66 9.52 -6.40
C LYS A 132 -9.84 8.76 -5.83
N LEU A 133 -10.13 8.98 -4.54
CA LEU A 133 -11.30 8.47 -3.85
C LEU A 133 -12.44 9.49 -3.93
N THR A 134 -13.59 9.06 -4.43
CA THR A 134 -14.82 9.86 -4.52
C THR A 134 -15.97 9.07 -3.88
N PRO A 135 -16.59 9.54 -2.80
CA PRO A 135 -17.78 8.91 -2.26
C PRO A 135 -18.98 9.24 -3.15
N ILE A 136 -19.77 8.24 -3.50
CA ILE A 136 -21.03 8.39 -4.25
C ILE A 136 -22.16 8.00 -3.28
N LEU A 137 -22.98 9.00 -2.93
CA LEU A 137 -24.14 8.80 -2.08
C LEU A 137 -25.38 8.57 -2.97
N SER A 138 -26.04 7.45 -2.79
CA SER A 138 -27.26 7.10 -3.52
C SER A 138 -28.50 7.54 -2.74
N GLY A 139 -29.61 7.77 -3.45
CA GLY A 139 -30.87 8.22 -2.83
C GLY A 139 -31.51 7.21 -1.86
N ASP A 140 -31.04 5.94 -1.87
CA ASP A 140 -31.43 4.87 -0.92
C ASP A 140 -30.57 4.85 0.35
N GLY A 141 -29.65 5.82 0.51
CA GLY A 141 -28.73 5.90 1.63
C GLY A 141 -27.48 4.99 1.51
N SER A 142 -27.32 4.27 0.41
CA SER A 142 -26.12 3.47 0.18
C SER A 142 -24.95 4.36 -0.27
N ILE A 143 -23.71 3.95 0.10
CA ILE A 143 -22.48 4.65 -0.26
C ILE A 143 -21.65 3.72 -1.13
N THR A 144 -21.09 4.28 -2.21
CA THR A 144 -20.07 3.63 -3.02
C THR A 144 -18.77 4.44 -2.92
N ALA A 145 -17.68 3.79 -2.53
CA ALA A 145 -16.34 4.35 -2.63
C ALA A 145 -15.81 4.13 -4.04
N ASP A 146 -15.81 5.17 -4.88
CA ASP A 146 -15.26 5.13 -6.23
C ASP A 146 -13.77 5.50 -6.16
N MET A 147 -12.91 4.49 -6.37
CA MET A 147 -11.46 4.61 -6.36
C MET A 147 -10.92 4.51 -7.78
N LYS A 148 -10.26 5.57 -8.25
CA LYS A 148 -9.58 5.59 -9.54
C LYS A 148 -8.09 5.69 -9.33
N ILE A 149 -7.38 4.61 -9.66
CA ILE A 149 -5.93 4.48 -9.48
C ILE A 149 -5.25 4.59 -10.84
N LYS A 150 -4.25 5.48 -10.93
CA LYS A 150 -3.39 5.62 -12.10
C LYS A 150 -1.95 5.37 -11.68
N THR A 151 -1.35 4.33 -12.25
CA THR A 151 -0.01 3.88 -11.90
C THR A 151 0.90 3.88 -13.12
N GLN A 152 2.09 4.48 -12.98
CA GLN A 152 3.16 4.45 -13.96
C GLN A 152 4.29 3.57 -13.45
N LEU A 153 4.69 2.60 -14.26
CA LEU A 153 5.70 1.60 -13.96
C LEU A 153 6.84 1.65 -14.98
N ASP A 154 8.06 1.46 -14.52
CA ASP A 154 9.21 1.17 -15.37
C ASP A 154 9.60 -0.30 -15.19
N ILE A 155 10.00 -0.97 -16.27
CA ILE A 155 10.48 -2.34 -16.22
C ILE A 155 11.87 -2.32 -15.58
N GLY A 156 12.01 -2.97 -14.41
CA GLY A 156 13.28 -3.16 -13.71
C GLY A 156 14.02 -4.39 -14.18
N GLU A 157 13.38 -5.55 -14.14
CA GLU A 157 13.95 -6.83 -14.55
C GLU A 157 12.89 -7.68 -15.24
N ILE A 158 13.31 -8.46 -16.23
CA ILE A 158 12.49 -9.48 -16.91
C ILE A 158 13.28 -10.76 -17.02
N HIS A 159 12.64 -11.87 -16.65
CA HIS A 159 13.16 -13.21 -16.84
C HIS A 159 12.12 -14.09 -17.54
N GLY A 160 12.55 -14.91 -18.48
CA GLY A 160 11.65 -15.63 -19.37
C GLY A 160 11.21 -14.76 -20.55
N PHE A 161 10.05 -15.01 -21.11
CA PHE A 161 9.51 -14.30 -22.27
C PHE A 161 10.41 -14.39 -23.51
N GLN A 162 11.21 -15.49 -23.65
CA GLN A 162 12.30 -15.60 -24.64
C GLN A 162 11.85 -15.47 -26.11
N ASP A 163 10.57 -15.79 -26.38
CA ASP A 163 9.98 -15.73 -27.72
C ASP A 163 9.18 -14.46 -27.97
N MET A 164 9.28 -13.46 -27.10
CA MET A 164 8.50 -12.23 -27.16
C MET A 164 9.41 -11.01 -27.20
N ASN A 165 9.09 -10.07 -28.09
CA ASN A 165 9.72 -8.75 -28.06
C ASN A 165 9.02 -7.84 -27.04
N LEU A 166 9.59 -6.66 -26.76
CA LEU A 166 9.07 -5.73 -25.76
C LEU A 166 7.63 -5.32 -26.05
N MET A 167 7.26 -5.08 -27.31
CA MET A 167 5.89 -4.69 -27.71
C MET A 167 4.85 -5.78 -27.41
N GLN A 168 5.29 -7.05 -27.38
CA GLN A 168 4.43 -8.19 -27.04
C GLN A 168 4.40 -8.47 -25.53
N VAL A 169 5.49 -8.18 -24.81
CA VAL A 169 5.58 -8.39 -23.36
C VAL A 169 4.87 -7.29 -22.60
N GLU A 170 4.97 -6.04 -23.03
CA GLU A 170 4.38 -4.89 -22.32
C GLU A 170 2.88 -5.04 -22.03
N PRO A 171 1.99 -5.41 -22.98
CA PRO A 171 0.57 -5.61 -22.70
C PRO A 171 0.31 -6.70 -21.67
N VAL A 172 1.12 -7.78 -21.67
CA VAL A 172 1.04 -8.86 -20.70
C VAL A 172 1.39 -8.36 -19.30
N LEU A 173 2.52 -7.68 -19.16
CA LEU A 173 2.94 -7.12 -17.87
C LEU A 173 1.93 -6.10 -17.34
N LYS A 174 1.38 -5.27 -18.23
CA LYS A 174 0.34 -4.30 -17.88
C LYS A 174 -0.92 -4.98 -17.32
N ASP A 175 -1.41 -6.04 -17.96
CA ASP A 175 -2.59 -6.79 -17.52
C ASP A 175 -2.34 -7.43 -16.15
N TYR A 176 -1.20 -8.12 -15.97
CA TYR A 176 -0.85 -8.72 -14.69
C TYR A 176 -0.67 -7.68 -13.57
N ALA A 177 0.00 -6.56 -13.85
CA ALA A 177 0.17 -5.48 -12.87
C ALA A 177 -1.17 -4.84 -12.47
N THR A 178 -2.07 -4.64 -13.45
CA THR A 178 -3.42 -4.12 -13.19
C THR A 178 -4.17 -5.05 -12.24
N ARG A 179 -4.22 -6.34 -12.54
CA ARG A 179 -4.89 -7.34 -11.70
C ARG A 179 -4.27 -7.48 -10.31
N ASP A 180 -2.94 -7.44 -10.22
CA ASP A 180 -2.25 -7.52 -8.92
C ASP A 180 -2.64 -6.35 -8.02
N ILE A 181 -2.61 -5.12 -8.55
CA ILE A 181 -3.01 -3.92 -7.81
C ILE A 181 -4.50 -3.99 -7.43
N GLU A 182 -5.38 -4.40 -8.36
CA GLU A 182 -6.81 -4.56 -8.07
C GLU A 182 -7.05 -5.54 -6.94
N MET A 183 -6.45 -6.73 -7.00
CA MET A 183 -6.60 -7.76 -5.96
C MET A 183 -6.11 -7.28 -4.60
N LYS A 184 -4.97 -6.59 -4.54
CA LYS A 184 -4.42 -6.05 -3.30
C LYS A 184 -5.34 -5.01 -2.68
N VAL A 185 -5.85 -4.06 -3.49
CA VAL A 185 -6.76 -3.01 -3.01
C VAL A 185 -8.08 -3.60 -2.56
N GLN A 186 -8.68 -4.51 -3.33
CA GLN A 186 -9.94 -5.18 -2.97
C GLN A 186 -9.80 -6.00 -1.68
N SER A 187 -8.70 -6.77 -1.55
CA SER A 187 -8.43 -7.58 -0.35
C SER A 187 -8.24 -6.69 0.88
N CYS A 188 -7.47 -5.60 0.75
CA CYS A 188 -7.29 -4.67 1.83
C CYS A 188 -8.60 -3.98 2.22
N PHE A 189 -9.39 -3.53 1.24
CA PHE A 189 -10.69 -2.92 1.49
C PHE A 189 -11.64 -3.87 2.24
N ALA A 190 -11.73 -5.12 1.80
CA ALA A 190 -12.54 -6.14 2.46
C ALA A 190 -12.08 -6.39 3.91
N GLU A 191 -10.77 -6.43 4.16
CA GLU A 191 -10.23 -6.59 5.50
C GLU A 191 -10.54 -5.39 6.40
N THR A 192 -10.43 -4.16 5.88
CA THR A 192 -10.80 -2.96 6.66
C THR A 192 -12.27 -2.91 7.00
N GLN A 193 -13.14 -3.42 6.11
CA GLN A 193 -14.58 -3.59 6.40
C GLN A 193 -14.82 -4.65 7.49
N ARG A 194 -14.10 -5.78 7.44
CA ARG A 194 -14.17 -6.83 8.49
C ARG A 194 -13.74 -6.28 9.85
N LEU A 195 -12.71 -5.45 9.89
CA LEU A 195 -12.23 -4.76 11.08
C LEU A 195 -13.13 -3.59 11.49
N ASN A 196 -14.04 -3.18 10.64
CA ASN A 196 -14.87 -2.00 10.80
C ASN A 196 -14.06 -0.73 11.09
N ALA A 197 -12.98 -0.53 10.32
CA ALA A 197 -12.00 0.54 10.49
C ALA A 197 -11.74 1.24 9.15
N ASP A 198 -12.20 2.48 9.02
CA ASP A 198 -12.07 3.29 7.81
C ASP A 198 -10.68 3.92 7.72
N ILE A 199 -9.68 3.14 7.33
CA ILE A 199 -8.30 3.64 7.15
C ILE A 199 -8.10 4.42 5.86
N TYR A 200 -9.00 4.26 4.87
CA TYR A 200 -8.96 5.01 3.61
C TYR A 200 -9.52 6.43 3.73
N GLY A 201 -10.22 6.73 4.84
CA GLY A 201 -10.83 8.03 5.07
C GLY A 201 -12.02 8.29 4.15
N ILE A 202 -12.86 7.28 3.91
CA ILE A 202 -14.11 7.45 3.15
C ILE A 202 -15.03 8.41 3.89
N GLY A 203 -15.10 8.31 5.22
CA GLY A 203 -15.83 9.26 6.08
C GLY A 203 -15.31 10.69 5.90
N ALA A 204 -13.99 10.86 5.83
CA ALA A 204 -13.38 12.16 5.55
C ALA A 204 -13.75 12.68 4.14
N ALA A 205 -13.84 11.79 3.16
CA ALA A 205 -14.26 12.17 1.81
C ALA A 205 -15.76 12.56 1.78
N VAL A 206 -16.63 11.84 2.48
CA VAL A 206 -18.05 12.21 2.64
C VAL A 206 -18.17 13.57 3.34
N HIS A 207 -17.47 13.76 4.45
CA HIS A 207 -17.49 15.02 5.20
C HIS A 207 -17.03 16.21 4.34
N ARG A 208 -16.01 16.04 3.50
CA ARG A 208 -15.56 17.10 2.57
C ARG A 208 -16.55 17.36 1.44
N SER A 209 -17.27 16.35 0.96
CA SER A 209 -18.24 16.50 -0.13
C SER A 209 -19.58 17.07 0.34
N ASP A 210 -20.07 16.62 1.50
CA ASP A 210 -21.31 17.05 2.11
C ASP A 210 -21.26 16.97 3.65
N GLN A 211 -21.05 18.12 4.28
CA GLN A 211 -20.96 18.22 5.72
C GLN A 211 -22.29 17.93 6.45
N LYS A 212 -23.43 18.19 5.77
CA LYS A 212 -24.76 17.93 6.39
C LYS A 212 -25.05 16.44 6.39
N GLU A 213 -24.78 15.77 5.28
CA GLU A 213 -24.92 14.31 5.17
C GLU A 213 -23.98 13.61 6.16
N TRP A 214 -22.73 14.06 6.28
CA TRP A 214 -21.81 13.50 7.28
C TRP A 214 -22.36 13.55 8.68
N LYS A 215 -22.90 14.71 9.12
CA LYS A 215 -23.48 14.86 10.45
C LYS A 215 -24.64 13.90 10.73
N SER A 216 -25.39 13.48 9.72
CA SER A 216 -26.45 12.49 9.86
C SER A 216 -25.94 11.06 10.00
N MET A 217 -24.70 10.81 9.57
CA MET A 217 -24.06 9.48 9.48
C MET A 217 -22.99 9.25 10.55
N GLU A 218 -22.42 10.31 11.11
CA GLU A 218 -21.25 10.28 11.98
C GLU A 218 -21.40 9.27 13.13
N ASP A 219 -22.51 9.32 13.86
CA ASP A 219 -22.75 8.45 15.02
C ASP A 219 -23.02 6.99 14.65
N ILE A 220 -23.49 6.75 13.42
CA ILE A 220 -23.79 5.41 12.89
C ILE A 220 -22.78 4.95 11.83
N TRP A 221 -21.65 5.65 11.66
CA TRP A 221 -20.63 5.30 10.65
C TRP A 221 -20.16 3.87 10.78
N HIS A 222 -20.03 3.36 11.98
CA HIS A 222 -19.69 1.97 12.27
C HIS A 222 -20.69 0.93 11.73
N GLN A 223 -21.94 1.33 11.44
CA GLN A 223 -22.96 0.47 10.82
C GLN A 223 -23.01 0.63 9.30
N ILE A 224 -22.53 1.77 8.80
CA ILE A 224 -22.50 2.12 7.38
C ILE A 224 -21.24 1.56 6.71
N TYR A 225 -20.08 1.80 7.29
CA TYR A 225 -18.78 1.47 6.71
C TYR A 225 -18.65 0.02 6.22
N PRO A 226 -19.06 -1.02 6.98
CA PRO A 226 -19.00 -2.41 6.52
C PRO A 226 -19.84 -2.73 5.30
N LYS A 227 -20.79 -1.85 4.92
CA LYS A 227 -21.71 -2.04 3.81
C LYS A 227 -21.37 -1.21 2.58
N ILE A 228 -20.34 -0.37 2.67
CA ILE A 228 -19.90 0.47 1.55
C ILE A 228 -19.46 -0.42 0.39
N LYS A 229 -19.94 -0.12 -0.80
CA LYS A 229 -19.50 -0.81 -2.02
C LYS A 229 -18.21 -0.18 -2.53
N LEU A 230 -17.28 -1.00 -3.02
CA LEU A 230 -16.10 -0.52 -3.73
C LEU A 230 -16.35 -0.54 -5.24
N SER A 231 -16.18 0.62 -5.88
CA SER A 231 -15.99 0.75 -7.33
C SER A 231 -14.51 1.02 -7.55
N LEU A 232 -13.82 0.18 -8.31
CA LEU A 232 -12.37 0.26 -8.50
C LEU A 232 -12.04 0.28 -9.98
N ASP A 233 -11.31 1.31 -10.42
CA ASP A 233 -10.74 1.45 -11.77
C ASP A 233 -9.24 1.64 -11.64
N VAL A 234 -8.45 0.65 -12.11
CA VAL A 234 -6.99 0.67 -12.06
C VAL A 234 -6.43 0.80 -13.47
N GLN A 235 -5.71 1.87 -13.72
CA GLN A 235 -5.05 2.15 -14.99
C GLN A 235 -3.54 2.10 -14.81
N VAL A 236 -2.90 1.11 -15.45
CA VAL A 236 -1.45 0.95 -15.45
C VAL A 236 -0.88 1.40 -16.78
N GLU A 237 0.18 2.18 -16.72
CA GLU A 237 1.02 2.60 -17.86
C GLU A 237 2.44 2.09 -17.63
N ILE A 238 3.00 1.37 -18.60
CA ILE A 238 4.42 0.99 -18.61
C ILE A 238 5.16 2.00 -19.48
N ARG A 239 6.09 2.74 -18.88
CA ARG A 239 6.80 3.83 -19.56
C ARG A 239 7.98 3.38 -20.41
N GLY A 240 8.52 2.21 -20.12
CA GLY A 240 9.65 1.63 -20.86
C GLY A 240 10.56 0.80 -19.99
N THR A 241 11.65 0.36 -20.59
CA THR A 241 12.76 -0.27 -19.86
C THR A 241 13.57 0.85 -19.24
N GLY A 242 13.58 0.99 -17.90
CA GLY A 242 14.50 1.90 -17.21
C GLY A 242 15.92 1.77 -17.82
N LYS A 243 16.98 1.78 -17.11
CA LYS A 243 18.35 1.70 -17.65
C LYS A 243 18.76 0.36 -18.31
N ILE A 244 17.81 -0.52 -18.69
CA ILE A 244 18.08 -1.84 -19.27
C ILE A 244 17.85 -1.79 -20.79
N SER A 245 18.73 -1.12 -21.52
CA SER A 245 18.71 -1.14 -22.99
C SER A 245 19.49 -2.31 -23.62
N ASP A 246 20.22 -3.14 -22.86
CA ASP A 246 21.25 -4.01 -23.44
C ASP A 246 20.98 -5.53 -23.43
N SER A 247 19.92 -6.05 -22.78
CA SER A 247 19.74 -7.52 -22.72
C SER A 247 18.70 -8.10 -23.67
N LEU A 248 17.83 -7.30 -24.26
CA LEU A 248 16.82 -7.77 -25.22
C LEU A 248 17.19 -7.58 -26.70
N THR A 249 18.30 -6.90 -27.00
CA THR A 249 18.73 -6.62 -28.37
C THR A 249 19.83 -7.55 -28.92
N MET A 250 20.29 -8.55 -28.17
CA MET A 250 21.31 -9.46 -28.64
C MET A 250 20.77 -10.72 -29.30
N LYS A 251 19.94 -10.61 -30.35
CA LYS A 251 19.75 -11.69 -31.37
C LYS A 251 19.20 -11.18 -32.70
N GLU A 252 19.65 -10.03 -33.18
CA GLU A 252 19.55 -9.70 -34.60
C GLU A 252 20.97 -9.51 -35.16
N GLY A 253 21.52 -10.55 -35.77
CA GLY A 253 22.71 -10.42 -36.56
C GLY A 253 23.75 -11.51 -36.36
N GLN A 254 23.45 -12.75 -36.76
CA GLN A 254 24.42 -13.67 -37.34
C GLN A 254 23.66 -14.63 -38.26
N SER A 255 23.61 -14.27 -39.51
CA SER A 255 23.47 -15.17 -40.65
C SER A 255 24.66 -14.91 -41.57
#